data_7d6178df22dc15b3539cdcf6dc0909dc
#
_entry.id   7d6178df22dc15b3539cdcf6dc0909dc
#
_cell.length_a   1.000
_cell.length_b   1.000
_cell.length_c   1.000
_cell.angle_alpha   90.00
_cell.angle_beta   90.00
_cell.angle_gamma   90.00
#
_symmetry.space_group_name_H-M   'P 1'
#
loop_
_entity.id
_entity.type
_entity.pdbx_description
1 polymer ?
#
loop_
_entity_poly.entity_id
_entity_poly.type
_entity_poly.pdbx_seq_one_letter_code
_entity_poly.pdbx_strand_id
1 'polypeptide(L)'
;MDWVKQLNIAIRYIEDHLTGTIEYDELAKMLCCSTYQFQRMFAFMNNVPLSEYIRRRKLSLAVADIQKGERVIDVALKYGYSSPTAFSRAFQCLHGITPSEARKKGTLLKTYPPISFKLTITGTEELTYRIEERSAFEVAGVSMLLDKSLEKNFCTVPQFWDNAVQDGTLAKLNSLDKGEVCDLLGISVCGDYETWKYYIAVATSETAKFEFEKLIIP
;
A
#
# COMPACT_ATOMS: atom_id res chain seq x y z
N MET A 1 4.82 3.91 -24.36
CA MET A 1 4.82 2.48 -23.96
C MET A 1 4.31 2.42 -22.52
N ASP A 2 3.23 1.72 -22.27
CA ASP A 2 2.68 1.58 -20.90
C ASP A 2 3.51 0.50 -20.16
N TRP A 3 4.51 0.96 -19.42
CA TRP A 3 5.45 0.10 -18.71
C TRP A 3 4.77 -0.80 -17.65
N VAL A 4 3.74 -0.29 -16.95
CA VAL A 4 2.97 -1.06 -15.97
C VAL A 4 2.21 -2.19 -16.66
N LYS A 5 1.68 -1.94 -17.83
CA LYS A 5 1.04 -2.97 -18.66
C LYS A 5 2.03 -4.06 -19.06
N GLN A 6 3.25 -3.69 -19.46
CA GLN A 6 4.30 -4.66 -19.81
C GLN A 6 4.73 -5.49 -18.58
N LEU A 7 4.86 -4.88 -17.42
CA LEU A 7 5.12 -5.63 -16.17
C LEU A 7 4.03 -6.67 -15.89
N ASN A 8 2.76 -6.29 -16.02
CA ASN A 8 1.65 -7.22 -15.80
C ASN A 8 1.61 -8.34 -16.86
N ILE A 9 2.02 -8.06 -18.10
CA ILE A 9 2.20 -9.08 -19.15
C ILE A 9 3.31 -10.07 -18.76
N ALA A 10 4.46 -9.56 -18.27
CA ALA A 10 5.56 -10.40 -17.81
C ALA A 10 5.16 -11.29 -16.62
N ILE A 11 4.39 -10.76 -15.66
CA ILE A 11 3.84 -11.57 -14.56
C ILE A 11 2.91 -12.65 -15.10
N ARG A 12 2.03 -12.32 -16.03
CA ARG A 12 1.13 -13.33 -16.64
C ARG A 12 1.92 -14.42 -17.35
N TYR A 13 2.94 -14.06 -18.10
CA TYR A 13 3.84 -15.04 -18.72
C TYR A 13 4.46 -15.99 -17.67
N ILE A 14 4.94 -15.46 -16.53
CA ILE A 14 5.47 -16.29 -15.44
C ILE A 14 4.40 -17.25 -14.93
N GLU A 15 3.19 -16.76 -14.66
CA GLU A 15 2.09 -17.56 -14.13
C GLU A 15 1.68 -18.71 -15.09
N ASP A 16 1.66 -18.42 -16.38
CA ASP A 16 1.33 -19.40 -17.41
C ASP A 16 2.41 -20.49 -17.58
N HIS A 17 3.66 -20.20 -17.16
CA HIS A 17 4.81 -21.10 -17.30
C HIS A 17 5.31 -21.70 -15.97
N LEU A 18 4.53 -21.61 -14.88
CA LEU A 18 4.93 -22.14 -13.57
C LEU A 18 5.14 -23.65 -13.56
N THR A 19 4.50 -24.41 -14.45
CA THR A 19 4.68 -25.86 -14.60
C THR A 19 5.72 -26.23 -15.66
N GLY A 20 6.30 -25.25 -16.33
CA GLY A 20 7.30 -25.42 -17.38
C GLY A 20 8.57 -24.66 -17.13
N THR A 21 9.26 -24.34 -18.23
CA THR A 21 10.47 -23.52 -18.22
C THR A 21 10.09 -22.04 -18.35
N ILE A 22 10.61 -21.22 -17.48
CA ILE A 22 10.47 -19.77 -17.54
C ILE A 22 11.74 -19.21 -18.16
N GLU A 23 11.62 -18.67 -19.38
CA GLU A 23 12.76 -18.09 -20.10
C GLU A 23 12.95 -16.62 -19.66
N TYR A 24 13.97 -16.37 -18.84
CA TYR A 24 14.25 -15.05 -18.29
C TYR A 24 14.60 -14.02 -19.38
N ASP A 25 15.18 -14.46 -20.48
CA ASP A 25 15.50 -13.59 -21.62
C ASP A 25 14.25 -13.11 -22.36
N GLU A 26 13.20 -13.93 -22.42
CA GLU A 26 11.92 -13.50 -22.97
C GLU A 26 11.26 -12.44 -22.08
N LEU A 27 11.32 -12.61 -20.76
CA LEU A 27 10.85 -11.61 -19.81
C LEU A 27 11.58 -10.27 -19.97
N ALA A 28 12.89 -10.33 -20.14
CA ALA A 28 13.73 -9.15 -20.34
C ALA A 28 13.40 -8.42 -21.66
N LYS A 29 13.16 -9.17 -22.73
CA LYS A 29 12.72 -8.62 -24.04
C LYS A 29 11.37 -7.91 -23.93
N MET A 30 10.39 -8.50 -23.23
CA MET A 30 9.05 -7.89 -23.02
C MET A 30 9.14 -6.52 -22.36
N LEU A 31 10.15 -6.30 -21.53
CA LEU A 31 10.38 -5.07 -20.76
C LEU A 31 11.45 -4.16 -21.37
N CYS A 32 12.03 -4.54 -22.51
CA CYS A 32 13.12 -3.81 -23.18
C CYS A 32 14.31 -3.54 -22.23
N CYS A 33 14.66 -4.49 -21.38
CA CYS A 33 15.75 -4.38 -20.41
C CYS A 33 16.59 -5.67 -20.38
N SER A 34 17.70 -5.69 -19.63
CA SER A 34 18.45 -6.92 -19.40
C SER A 34 17.79 -7.79 -18.33
N THR A 35 18.03 -9.10 -18.37
CA THR A 35 17.59 -10.06 -17.35
C THR A 35 17.98 -9.62 -15.93
N TYR A 36 19.21 -9.10 -15.78
CA TYR A 36 19.70 -8.58 -14.50
C TYR A 36 18.92 -7.36 -14.03
N GLN A 37 18.66 -6.41 -14.94
CA GLN A 37 17.87 -5.21 -14.60
C GLN A 37 16.44 -5.58 -14.19
N PHE A 38 15.80 -6.50 -14.92
CA PHE A 38 14.46 -6.97 -14.57
C PHE A 38 14.42 -7.61 -13.17
N GLN A 39 15.34 -8.53 -12.88
CA GLN A 39 15.41 -9.19 -11.56
C GLN A 39 15.63 -8.19 -10.42
N ARG A 40 16.51 -7.22 -10.60
CA ARG A 40 16.78 -6.16 -9.62
C ARG A 40 15.57 -5.27 -9.37
N MET A 41 14.95 -4.83 -10.45
CA MET A 41 13.75 -4.00 -10.41
C MET A 41 12.58 -4.74 -9.75
N PHE A 42 12.37 -6.01 -10.12
CA PHE A 42 11.36 -6.85 -9.51
C PHE A 42 11.57 -6.99 -7.99
N ALA A 43 12.80 -7.29 -7.58
CA ALA A 43 13.14 -7.42 -6.17
C ALA A 43 12.93 -6.12 -5.39
N PHE A 44 13.27 -4.98 -5.99
CA PHE A 44 13.05 -3.66 -5.40
C PHE A 44 11.56 -3.36 -5.18
N MET A 45 10.72 -3.61 -6.20
CA MET A 45 9.28 -3.33 -6.11
C MET A 45 8.51 -4.28 -5.19
N ASN A 46 8.95 -5.51 -5.05
CA ASN A 46 8.20 -6.55 -4.33
C ASN A 46 8.84 -6.96 -3.00
N ASN A 47 10.01 -6.41 -2.65
CA ASN A 47 10.83 -6.81 -1.51
C ASN A 47 11.15 -8.32 -1.47
N VAL A 48 11.04 -9.01 -2.62
CA VAL A 48 11.30 -10.44 -2.77
C VAL A 48 11.99 -10.69 -4.12
N PRO A 49 13.07 -11.48 -4.18
CA PRO A 49 13.67 -11.89 -5.45
C PRO A 49 12.67 -12.59 -6.37
N LEU A 50 12.83 -12.41 -7.69
CA LEU A 50 11.97 -13.04 -8.69
C LEU A 50 11.95 -14.58 -8.57
N SER A 51 13.10 -15.19 -8.31
CA SER A 51 13.21 -16.63 -8.10
C SER A 51 12.42 -17.12 -6.89
N GLU A 52 12.41 -16.33 -5.82
CA GLU A 52 11.62 -16.64 -4.62
C GLU A 52 10.12 -16.47 -4.88
N TYR A 53 9.70 -15.44 -5.62
CA TYR A 53 8.32 -15.29 -6.06
C TYR A 53 7.86 -16.53 -6.84
N ILE A 54 8.61 -16.92 -7.86
CA ILE A 54 8.31 -18.11 -8.69
C ILE A 54 8.22 -19.37 -7.81
N ARG A 55 9.17 -19.55 -6.89
CA ARG A 55 9.18 -20.67 -5.96
C ARG A 55 7.90 -20.71 -5.11
N ARG A 56 7.50 -19.59 -4.52
CA ARG A 56 6.30 -19.47 -3.69
C ARG A 56 5.04 -19.76 -4.50
N ARG A 57 4.96 -19.28 -5.74
CA ARG A 57 3.84 -19.52 -6.63
C ARG A 57 3.71 -21.00 -7.02
N LYS A 58 4.82 -21.63 -7.42
CA LYS A 58 4.88 -23.07 -7.72
C LYS A 58 4.38 -23.92 -6.54
N LEU A 59 4.87 -23.66 -5.35
CA LEU A 59 4.48 -24.39 -4.15
C LEU A 59 3.01 -24.13 -3.76
N SER A 60 2.50 -22.92 -3.97
CA SER A 60 1.09 -22.60 -3.73
C SER A 60 0.15 -23.36 -4.68
N LEU A 61 0.51 -23.46 -5.96
CA LEU A 61 -0.27 -24.25 -6.94
C LEU A 61 -0.18 -25.74 -6.66
N ALA A 62 0.99 -26.23 -6.26
CA ALA A 62 1.20 -27.65 -5.93
C ALA A 62 0.28 -28.17 -4.81
N VAL A 63 -0.20 -27.27 -3.93
CA VAL A 63 -1.19 -27.62 -2.90
C VAL A 63 -2.44 -28.25 -3.51
N ALA A 64 -2.97 -27.64 -4.56
CA ALA A 64 -4.19 -28.13 -5.20
C ALA A 64 -3.99 -29.55 -5.79
N ASP A 65 -2.85 -29.80 -6.39
CA ASP A 65 -2.52 -31.13 -6.98
C ASP A 65 -2.33 -32.20 -5.88
N ILE A 66 -1.64 -31.84 -4.78
CA ILE A 66 -1.48 -32.71 -3.60
C ILE A 66 -2.85 -33.05 -2.98
N GLN A 67 -3.75 -32.06 -2.87
CA GLN A 67 -5.10 -32.27 -2.31
C GLN A 67 -6.01 -33.09 -3.22
N LYS A 68 -5.80 -33.04 -4.54
CA LYS A 68 -6.45 -33.93 -5.51
C LYS A 68 -5.97 -35.38 -5.41
N GLY A 69 -4.90 -35.65 -4.65
CA GLY A 69 -4.38 -36.99 -4.44
C GLY A 69 -3.23 -37.38 -5.39
N GLU A 70 -2.72 -36.46 -6.20
CA GLU A 70 -1.56 -36.72 -7.06
C GLU A 70 -0.34 -37.18 -6.26
N ARG A 71 0.47 -38.08 -6.85
CA ARG A 71 1.66 -38.56 -6.15
C ARG A 71 2.68 -37.44 -5.99
N VAL A 72 3.31 -37.36 -4.82
CA VAL A 72 4.29 -36.30 -4.50
C VAL A 72 5.44 -36.23 -5.53
N ILE A 73 5.84 -37.39 -6.09
CA ILE A 73 6.88 -37.46 -7.12
C ILE A 73 6.44 -36.78 -8.41
N ASP A 74 5.20 -37.00 -8.84
CA ASP A 74 4.66 -36.43 -10.09
C ASP A 74 4.47 -34.91 -9.94
N VAL A 75 3.96 -34.46 -8.79
CA VAL A 75 3.84 -33.04 -8.46
C VAL A 75 5.22 -32.38 -8.40
N ALA A 76 6.21 -33.01 -7.79
CA ALA A 76 7.57 -32.47 -7.74
C ALA A 76 8.14 -32.25 -9.14
N LEU A 77 8.02 -33.24 -10.03
CA LEU A 77 8.46 -33.13 -11.43
C LEU A 77 7.70 -32.06 -12.20
N LYS A 78 6.37 -31.99 -12.05
CA LYS A 78 5.49 -31.00 -12.69
C LYS A 78 5.93 -29.56 -12.37
N TYR A 79 6.37 -29.29 -11.16
CA TYR A 79 6.82 -27.97 -10.74
C TYR A 79 8.33 -27.74 -10.87
N GLY A 80 9.04 -28.67 -11.57
CA GLY A 80 10.45 -28.50 -11.93
C GLY A 80 11.44 -28.83 -10.83
N TYR A 81 11.07 -29.63 -9.84
CA TYR A 81 11.98 -30.14 -8.84
C TYR A 81 12.66 -31.43 -9.31
N SER A 82 13.98 -31.49 -9.16
CA SER A 82 14.78 -32.66 -9.57
C SER A 82 14.56 -33.88 -8.68
N SER A 83 14.01 -33.71 -7.47
CA SER A 83 13.71 -34.83 -6.58
C SER A 83 12.52 -34.53 -5.65
N PRO A 84 11.76 -35.58 -5.28
CA PRO A 84 10.68 -35.47 -4.29
C PRO A 84 11.15 -34.95 -2.93
N THR A 85 12.39 -35.24 -2.56
CA THR A 85 12.99 -34.79 -1.29
C THR A 85 13.22 -33.30 -1.31
N ALA A 86 13.77 -32.73 -2.40
CA ALA A 86 13.96 -31.28 -2.55
C ALA A 86 12.61 -30.54 -2.53
N PHE A 87 11.61 -31.08 -3.25
CA PHE A 87 10.24 -30.56 -3.22
C PHE A 87 9.64 -30.58 -1.82
N SER A 88 9.71 -31.72 -1.12
CA SER A 88 9.14 -31.88 0.22
C SER A 88 9.75 -30.91 1.23
N ARG A 89 11.07 -30.70 1.17
CA ARG A 89 11.75 -29.71 2.02
C ARG A 89 11.29 -28.28 1.71
N ALA A 90 11.21 -27.91 0.43
CA ALA A 90 10.75 -26.58 0.01
C ALA A 90 9.28 -26.37 0.40
N PHE A 91 8.43 -27.38 0.22
CA PHE A 91 7.02 -27.36 0.58
C PHE A 91 6.86 -27.18 2.12
N GLN A 92 7.57 -27.98 2.91
CA GLN A 92 7.53 -27.89 4.37
C GLN A 92 8.06 -26.54 4.87
N CYS A 93 9.13 -26.01 4.27
CA CYS A 93 9.66 -24.69 4.61
C CYS A 93 8.62 -23.58 4.39
N LEU A 94 7.81 -23.66 3.32
CA LEU A 94 6.80 -22.65 2.99
C LEU A 94 5.52 -22.83 3.82
N HIS A 95 4.98 -24.04 3.87
CA HIS A 95 3.67 -24.32 4.46
C HIS A 95 3.71 -24.72 5.94
N GLY A 96 4.91 -25.09 6.45
CA GLY A 96 5.12 -25.57 7.82
C GLY A 96 4.78 -27.05 8.02
N ILE A 97 4.27 -27.74 7.00
CA ILE A 97 3.84 -29.13 7.03
C ILE A 97 4.35 -29.89 5.80
N THR A 98 4.36 -31.22 5.85
CA THR A 98 4.78 -32.06 4.72
C THR A 98 3.68 -32.15 3.65
N PRO A 99 4.03 -32.48 2.38
CA PRO A 99 3.04 -32.72 1.33
C PRO A 99 2.03 -33.82 1.68
N SER A 100 2.45 -34.85 2.40
CA SER A 100 1.57 -35.94 2.84
C SER A 100 0.55 -35.49 3.88
N GLU A 101 0.92 -34.61 4.78
CA GLU A 101 0.01 -33.99 5.76
C GLU A 101 -0.96 -33.04 5.09
N ALA A 102 -0.52 -32.31 4.06
CA ALA A 102 -1.34 -31.36 3.30
C ALA A 102 -2.54 -32.02 2.55
N ARG A 103 -2.52 -33.35 2.37
CA ARG A 103 -3.65 -34.13 1.81
C ARG A 103 -4.86 -34.18 2.72
N LYS A 104 -4.69 -33.99 4.02
CA LYS A 104 -5.79 -34.07 4.97
C LYS A 104 -6.71 -32.84 4.79
N LYS A 105 -8.02 -33.11 4.68
CA LYS A 105 -9.01 -32.02 4.59
C LYS A 105 -8.97 -31.16 5.86
N GLY A 106 -9.12 -29.83 5.67
CA GLY A 106 -9.12 -28.88 6.79
C GLY A 106 -7.72 -28.42 7.25
N THR A 107 -6.64 -28.86 6.60
CA THR A 107 -5.29 -28.41 6.91
C THR A 107 -5.09 -26.95 6.48
N LEU A 108 -4.60 -26.11 7.39
CA LEU A 108 -4.23 -24.72 7.08
C LEU A 108 -2.95 -24.68 6.26
N LEU A 109 -3.00 -24.02 5.11
CA LEU A 109 -1.89 -23.90 4.17
C LEU A 109 -1.67 -22.43 3.79
N LYS A 110 -0.42 -22.04 3.64
CA LYS A 110 -0.08 -20.69 3.15
C LYS A 110 -0.23 -20.65 1.65
N THR A 111 -0.92 -19.62 1.13
CA THR A 111 -1.10 -19.39 -0.30
C THR A 111 -0.58 -18.03 -0.66
N TYR A 112 0.19 -17.95 -1.74
CA TYR A 112 0.67 -16.69 -2.31
C TYR A 112 -0.06 -16.45 -3.63
N PRO A 113 -0.95 -15.45 -3.72
CA PRO A 113 -1.65 -15.11 -4.95
C PRO A 113 -0.69 -14.51 -5.98
N PRO A 114 -1.07 -14.50 -7.27
CA PRO A 114 -0.33 -13.75 -8.28
C PRO A 114 -0.32 -12.27 -7.92
N ILE A 115 0.82 -11.60 -8.16
CA ILE A 115 0.94 -10.16 -7.99
C ILE A 115 0.40 -9.42 -9.21
N SER A 116 -0.01 -8.17 -9.01
CA SER A 116 -0.32 -7.22 -10.08
C SER A 116 0.23 -5.86 -9.73
N PHE A 117 0.69 -5.13 -10.74
CA PHE A 117 1.23 -3.79 -10.59
C PHE A 117 0.17 -2.75 -10.94
N LYS A 118 0.05 -1.73 -10.10
CA LYS A 118 -0.70 -0.51 -10.36
C LYS A 118 0.20 0.68 -10.10
N LEU A 119 0.15 1.67 -10.97
CA LEU A 119 0.84 2.94 -10.78
C LEU A 119 -0.21 4.01 -10.50
N THR A 120 -0.08 4.66 -9.37
CA THR A 120 -0.86 5.85 -9.05
C THR A 120 0.10 7.04 -9.02
N ILE A 121 -0.16 8.02 -9.85
CA ILE A 121 0.61 9.27 -9.90
C ILE A 121 -0.25 10.34 -9.25
N THR A 122 0.28 10.96 -8.21
CA THR A 122 -0.36 12.09 -7.53
C THR A 122 0.35 13.39 -7.90
N GLY A 123 -0.36 14.53 -7.86
CA GLY A 123 0.23 15.83 -8.16
C GLY A 123 0.32 16.17 -9.65
N THR A 124 -0.47 15.49 -10.50
CA THR A 124 -0.54 15.77 -11.95
C THR A 124 -1.50 16.90 -12.32
N GLU A 125 -2.33 17.35 -11.38
CA GLU A 125 -3.25 18.47 -11.59
C GLU A 125 -2.57 19.78 -11.20
N GLU A 126 -2.76 20.82 -12.01
CA GLU A 126 -2.34 22.17 -11.69
C GLU A 126 -3.10 22.66 -10.46
N LEU A 127 -2.37 23.05 -9.43
CA LEU A 127 -2.94 23.71 -8.28
C LEU A 127 -3.00 25.21 -8.55
N THR A 128 -4.21 25.77 -8.59
CA THR A 128 -4.40 27.21 -8.64
C THR A 128 -4.26 27.76 -7.22
N TYR A 129 -3.35 28.69 -7.00
CA TYR A 129 -3.18 29.35 -5.72
C TYR A 129 -3.08 30.85 -5.91
N ARG A 130 -3.38 31.60 -4.86
CA ARG A 130 -3.14 33.02 -4.75
C ARG A 130 -2.45 33.33 -3.41
N ILE A 131 -1.63 34.36 -3.41
CA ILE A 131 -0.97 34.87 -2.21
C ILE A 131 -1.73 36.10 -1.77
N GLU A 132 -2.18 36.11 -0.52
CA GLU A 132 -2.88 37.23 0.09
C GLU A 132 -2.14 37.64 1.38
N GLU A 133 -2.00 38.95 1.58
CA GLU A 133 -1.56 39.51 2.86
C GLU A 133 -2.80 39.90 3.68
N ARG A 134 -2.83 39.49 4.92
CA ARG A 134 -3.91 39.80 5.87
C ARG A 134 -3.33 40.23 7.19
N SER A 135 -4.06 41.05 7.94
CA SER A 135 -3.75 41.31 9.35
C SER A 135 -3.98 40.06 10.19
N ALA A 136 -3.32 39.95 11.32
CA ALA A 136 -3.52 38.89 12.28
C ALA A 136 -5.01 38.65 12.60
N PHE A 137 -5.47 37.43 12.62
CA PHE A 137 -6.86 37.07 12.92
C PHE A 137 -6.96 35.85 13.83
N GLU A 138 -8.07 35.74 14.56
CA GLU A 138 -8.35 34.60 15.42
C GLU A 138 -9.04 33.48 14.63
N VAL A 139 -8.70 32.23 14.97
CA VAL A 139 -9.38 31.03 14.49
C VAL A 139 -9.80 30.17 15.68
N ALA A 140 -10.90 29.45 15.51
CA ALA A 140 -11.38 28.45 16.46
C ALA A 140 -11.53 27.11 15.74
N GLY A 141 -11.08 26.02 16.37
CA GLY A 141 -11.11 24.70 15.74
C GLY A 141 -10.71 23.55 16.66
N VAL A 142 -10.51 22.41 16.04
CA VAL A 142 -10.02 21.19 16.67
C VAL A 142 -8.59 20.91 16.17
N SER A 143 -7.77 20.28 17.02
CA SER A 143 -6.38 19.99 16.66
C SER A 143 -6.03 18.52 16.82
N MET A 144 -4.99 18.10 16.11
CA MET A 144 -4.31 16.83 16.30
C MET A 144 -2.80 17.04 16.32
N LEU A 145 -2.08 16.18 17.03
CA LEU A 145 -0.62 16.15 16.96
C LEU A 145 -0.16 15.49 15.66
N LEU A 146 0.79 16.11 14.99
CA LEU A 146 1.47 15.54 13.84
C LEU A 146 2.64 14.65 14.27
N ASP A 147 2.83 13.53 13.55
CA ASP A 147 3.99 12.67 13.73
C ASP A 147 5.23 13.30 13.08
N LYS A 148 6.42 12.96 13.59
CA LYS A 148 7.71 13.36 12.98
C LYS A 148 7.90 12.75 11.58
N SER A 149 7.20 11.65 11.27
CA SER A 149 7.17 11.03 9.94
C SER A 149 6.09 11.67 9.07
N LEU A 150 6.52 12.35 8.00
CA LEU A 150 5.60 12.91 6.99
C LEU A 150 4.68 11.84 6.37
N GLU A 151 5.20 10.62 6.14
CA GLU A 151 4.43 9.53 5.55
C GLU A 151 3.21 9.15 6.40
N LYS A 152 3.37 9.14 7.74
CA LYS A 152 2.25 8.90 8.65
C LYS A 152 1.21 10.02 8.56
N ASN A 153 1.66 11.27 8.47
CA ASN A 153 0.78 12.42 8.40
C ASN A 153 -0.07 12.42 7.12
N PHE A 154 0.45 11.93 5.99
CA PHE A 154 -0.33 11.74 4.77
C PHE A 154 -1.52 10.78 4.93
N CYS A 155 -1.47 9.88 5.90
CA CYS A 155 -2.58 8.99 6.22
C CYS A 155 -3.48 9.56 7.34
N THR A 156 -2.87 10.15 8.39
CA THR A 156 -3.62 10.58 9.58
C THR A 156 -4.37 11.88 9.39
N VAL A 157 -3.84 12.83 8.61
CA VAL A 157 -4.55 14.11 8.34
C VAL A 157 -5.85 13.90 7.56
N PRO A 158 -5.90 13.12 6.47
CA PRO A 158 -7.19 12.81 5.83
C PRO A 158 -8.17 12.11 6.75
N GLN A 159 -7.72 11.16 7.58
CA GLN A 159 -8.58 10.50 8.56
C GLN A 159 -9.14 11.47 9.61
N PHE A 160 -8.36 12.47 10.01
CA PHE A 160 -8.82 13.51 10.93
C PHE A 160 -9.95 14.35 10.32
N TRP A 161 -9.85 14.70 9.01
CA TRP A 161 -10.94 15.35 8.28
C TRP A 161 -12.17 14.46 8.17
N ASP A 162 -12.01 13.18 7.83
CA ASP A 162 -13.12 12.23 7.73
C ASP A 162 -13.85 12.07 9.08
N ASN A 163 -13.11 11.97 10.18
CA ASN A 163 -13.68 11.91 11.53
C ASN A 163 -14.47 13.19 11.86
N ALA A 164 -13.93 14.37 11.54
CA ALA A 164 -14.58 15.64 11.80
C ALA A 164 -15.87 15.84 10.96
N VAL A 165 -15.97 15.18 9.80
CA VAL A 165 -17.22 15.08 9.04
C VAL A 165 -18.23 14.20 9.76
N GLN A 166 -17.79 12.99 10.18
CA GLN A 166 -18.66 11.95 10.71
C GLN A 166 -19.24 12.30 12.11
N ASP A 167 -18.44 12.94 12.97
CA ASP A 167 -18.84 13.32 14.32
C ASP A 167 -19.58 14.67 14.39
N GLY A 168 -19.77 15.34 13.23
CA GLY A 168 -20.48 16.61 13.13
C GLY A 168 -19.64 17.83 13.53
N THR A 169 -18.34 17.68 13.78
CA THR A 169 -17.44 18.80 14.13
C THR A 169 -17.40 19.87 13.02
N LEU A 170 -17.33 19.45 11.76
CA LEU A 170 -17.35 20.41 10.64
C LEU A 170 -18.67 21.18 10.55
N ALA A 171 -19.80 20.55 10.84
CA ALA A 171 -21.10 21.23 10.86
C ALA A 171 -21.15 22.30 11.98
N LYS A 172 -20.61 22.01 13.15
CA LYS A 172 -20.50 22.95 14.27
C LYS A 172 -19.55 24.12 13.93
N LEU A 173 -18.37 23.85 13.34
CA LEU A 173 -17.47 24.90 12.90
C LEU A 173 -18.10 25.80 11.82
N ASN A 174 -18.82 25.20 10.89
CA ASN A 174 -19.54 25.95 9.85
C ASN A 174 -20.69 26.82 10.38
N SER A 175 -21.21 26.54 11.58
CA SER A 175 -22.28 27.34 12.22
C SER A 175 -21.75 28.56 12.96
N LEU A 176 -20.44 28.72 13.13
CA LEU A 176 -19.82 29.90 13.71
C LEU A 176 -19.80 31.07 12.71
N ASP A 177 -19.90 32.29 13.22
CA ASP A 177 -19.74 33.49 12.37
C ASP A 177 -18.27 33.61 11.93
N LYS A 178 -18.05 33.54 10.63
CA LYS A 178 -16.71 33.39 10.03
C LYS A 178 -16.00 34.70 9.71
N GLY A 179 -16.61 35.83 9.97
CA GLY A 179 -16.04 37.14 9.62
C GLY A 179 -15.67 37.22 8.12
N GLU A 180 -14.49 37.78 7.81
CA GLU A 180 -14.03 37.98 6.42
C GLU A 180 -13.49 36.69 5.74
N VAL A 181 -13.11 35.68 6.51
CA VAL A 181 -12.57 34.40 5.99
C VAL A 181 -13.67 33.34 6.08
N CYS A 182 -14.39 33.14 4.99
CA CYS A 182 -15.60 32.31 4.98
C CYS A 182 -15.32 30.80 4.89
N ASP A 183 -14.08 30.36 4.77
CA ASP A 183 -13.73 28.97 4.49
C ASP A 183 -13.26 28.21 5.74
N LEU A 184 -13.37 26.87 5.66
CA LEU A 184 -12.68 25.96 6.57
C LEU A 184 -11.17 25.99 6.28
N LEU A 185 -10.38 26.15 7.30
CA LEU A 185 -8.94 26.25 7.21
C LEU A 185 -8.26 24.98 7.73
N GLY A 186 -7.32 24.45 6.97
CA GLY A 186 -6.36 23.46 7.42
C GLY A 186 -5.06 24.15 7.78
N ILE A 187 -4.67 24.17 9.06
CA ILE A 187 -3.54 24.96 9.54
C ILE A 187 -2.50 24.03 10.18
N SER A 188 -1.28 24.08 9.67
CA SER A 188 -0.14 23.39 10.28
C SER A 188 0.64 24.40 11.13
N VAL A 189 0.74 24.13 12.43
CA VAL A 189 1.51 24.95 13.36
C VAL A 189 2.79 24.22 13.72
N CYS A 190 3.91 24.81 13.33
CA CYS A 190 5.25 24.35 13.69
C CYS A 190 5.66 25.08 14.97
N GLY A 191 5.49 24.42 16.14
CA GLY A 191 6.13 24.82 17.38
C GLY A 191 7.55 24.24 17.48
N ASP A 192 8.16 24.29 18.66
CA ASP A 192 9.38 23.54 18.96
C ASP A 192 9.17 22.08 18.62
N TYR A 193 10.20 21.39 18.11
CA TYR A 193 10.20 20.04 17.50
C TYR A 193 9.37 18.94 18.21
N GLU A 194 8.75 19.23 19.33
CA GLU A 194 7.90 18.33 20.11
C GLU A 194 6.39 18.60 19.98
N THR A 195 5.97 19.70 19.37
CA THR A 195 4.58 20.17 19.37
C THR A 195 4.07 20.57 17.99
N TRP A 196 4.26 19.75 16.99
CA TRP A 196 3.63 19.99 15.70
C TRP A 196 2.16 19.62 15.76
N LYS A 197 1.29 20.61 15.48
CA LYS A 197 -0.17 20.42 15.47
C LYS A 197 -0.73 20.74 14.09
N TYR A 198 -1.78 20.02 13.74
CA TYR A 198 -2.63 20.32 12.61
C TYR A 198 -4.01 20.69 13.12
N TYR A 199 -4.57 21.78 12.63
CA TYR A 199 -5.89 22.27 13.01
C TYR A 199 -6.84 22.19 11.83
N ILE A 200 -8.11 21.86 12.14
CA ILE A 200 -9.27 22.14 11.29
C ILE A 200 -10.02 23.25 12.00
N ALA A 201 -10.09 24.43 11.40
CA ALA A 201 -10.57 25.64 12.07
C ALA A 201 -11.34 26.56 11.14
N VAL A 202 -12.03 27.52 11.71
CA VAL A 202 -12.66 28.67 11.03
C VAL A 202 -12.18 29.96 11.64
N ALA A 203 -12.03 31.00 10.83
CA ALA A 203 -11.79 32.35 11.34
C ALA A 203 -13.05 32.84 12.06
N THR A 204 -12.93 33.23 13.32
CA THR A 204 -14.05 33.75 14.10
C THR A 204 -13.59 34.62 15.24
N SER A 205 -14.28 35.70 15.49
CA SER A 205 -14.15 36.52 16.68
C SER A 205 -15.12 36.11 17.80
N GLU A 206 -16.09 35.23 17.51
CA GLU A 206 -17.05 34.78 18.53
C GLU A 206 -16.39 33.97 19.63
N THR A 207 -16.79 34.24 20.86
CA THR A 207 -16.50 33.38 22.02
C THR A 207 -17.35 32.13 21.86
N ALA A 208 -16.73 31.07 21.38
CA ALA A 208 -17.43 29.87 20.92
C ALA A 208 -18.40 29.32 21.97
N LYS A 209 -19.61 29.01 21.52
CA LYS A 209 -20.59 28.19 22.26
C LYS A 209 -20.11 26.72 22.46
N PHE A 210 -18.97 26.39 21.87
CA PHE A 210 -18.37 25.06 21.86
C PHE A 210 -16.95 25.11 22.42
N GLU A 211 -16.47 24.02 23.00
CA GLU A 211 -15.09 23.86 23.47
C GLU A 211 -14.09 23.67 22.32
N PHE A 212 -13.89 24.71 21.50
CA PHE A 212 -12.87 24.72 20.46
C PHE A 212 -11.58 25.37 20.92
N GLU A 213 -10.43 24.85 20.47
CA GLU A 213 -9.13 25.50 20.68
C GLU A 213 -9.07 26.79 19.86
N LYS A 214 -8.52 27.85 20.47
CA LYS A 214 -8.28 29.11 19.78
C LYS A 214 -6.81 29.26 19.42
N LEU A 215 -6.58 29.86 18.26
CA LEU A 215 -5.26 30.15 17.74
C LEU A 215 -5.29 31.52 17.05
N ILE A 216 -4.23 32.32 17.22
CA ILE A 216 -4.04 33.56 16.49
C ILE A 216 -3.11 33.26 15.31
N ILE A 217 -3.57 33.57 14.12
CA ILE A 217 -2.77 33.53 12.89
C ILE A 217 -2.14 34.91 12.73
N PRO A 218 -0.78 34.99 12.69
CA PRO A 218 -0.06 36.25 12.63
C PRO A 218 -0.25 36.96 11.30
#